data_09303e3a74af875a1150027207f61bee
#
_entry.id   09303e3a74af875a1150027207f61bee
#
_cell.length_a   1.000
_cell.length_b   1.000
_cell.length_c   1.000
_cell.angle_alpha   90.00
_cell.angle_beta   90.00
_cell.angle_gamma   90.00
#
_symmetry.space_group_name_H-M   'P 1'
#
loop_
_entity.id
_entity.type
_entity.pdbx_description
1 polymer ?
#
loop_
_entity_poly.entity_id
_entity_poly.type
_entity_poly.pdbx_seq_one_letter_code
_entity_poly.pdbx_strand_id
1 'polypeptide(L)'
;MTTPEAVHDADRSLQTILKAIVVGARVQDPASRPGGEDVSTAFAAAGALQPPYDPEALCLLVEHSNSLRQNVDAYATNIDGNGFRFEPAIDFDAEDARQKVADALMLERIAAREAGTLPEGMPITPSAEETSSRLVELRQLARVERARLDSFFDFACFDHSFVDLRRRTRQDLEVTGNAFWEVLRDGKGDLARLVYVPSYTVRLLPLDREAVEVRERVRVSPISFDTVSARRRLRRYVQIQGPERVYFKSFGDPRVVSRSTGRVFPDVAALRAAQPDDGPATELLHFAIHSPRSPYGVPRWVGTLLSVLGSRQMEEVNYLYFENKSVPPMALLVSGGRLSEASVPRIERFIEENLKGKANFHKILILEADGVGTGDGGRAKIELRPLTDAQQQDALFQVYDERNIDKVGSAFRLPRLLRGESKDFNRATAESALRFAEDQVFQPERDEFDFLMNRKLLADMGIRFWRFRSQTPVTRDPERMTEMVERLVRVGVLTPEEGRLLAGDIFNREFRKIGDDWTKRPITLTLAGIQTGVEDLKPKTVTPESLLPSAKQLLALREDLRAEEERLAAGRLDLARRYLDVEHVKVPRDEFARWFGEVRDAP
;
A
#
# COMPACT_ATOMS: atom_id res chain seq x y z
N MET A 1 -23.24 -22.81 -21.46
CA MET A 1 -24.00 -22.25 -22.61
C MET A 1 -24.44 -20.86 -22.17
N THR A 2 -23.62 -19.87 -22.42
CA THR A 2 -23.99 -18.45 -22.27
C THR A 2 -24.76 -18.08 -23.52
N THR A 3 -25.99 -17.67 -23.36
CA THR A 3 -26.85 -17.25 -24.46
C THR A 3 -26.27 -16.02 -25.16
N PRO A 4 -26.47 -15.80 -26.45
CA PRO A 4 -26.02 -14.62 -27.18
C PRO A 4 -26.48 -13.29 -26.52
N GLU A 5 -27.59 -13.31 -25.80
CA GLU A 5 -28.10 -12.19 -25.03
C GLU A 5 -27.17 -11.79 -23.88
N ALA A 6 -26.53 -12.76 -23.19
CA ALA A 6 -25.62 -12.44 -22.08
C ALA A 6 -24.32 -11.77 -22.56
N VAL A 7 -23.86 -12.06 -23.77
CA VAL A 7 -22.69 -11.39 -24.38
C VAL A 7 -23.05 -9.98 -24.82
N HIS A 8 -24.27 -9.79 -25.34
CA HIS A 8 -24.77 -8.47 -25.75
C HIS A 8 -25.05 -7.54 -24.56
N ASP A 9 -25.48 -8.08 -23.42
CA ASP A 9 -25.65 -7.31 -22.18
C ASP A 9 -24.31 -6.95 -21.54
N ALA A 10 -23.31 -7.82 -21.61
CA ALA A 10 -21.94 -7.51 -21.15
C ALA A 10 -21.30 -6.40 -22.01
N ASP A 11 -21.51 -6.41 -23.32
CA ASP A 11 -21.01 -5.38 -24.24
C ASP A 11 -21.71 -4.02 -24.00
N ARG A 12 -23.02 -4.02 -23.78
CA ARG A 12 -23.76 -2.82 -23.38
C ARG A 12 -23.30 -2.26 -22.05
N SER A 13 -23.03 -3.13 -21.08
CA SER A 13 -22.52 -2.69 -19.76
C SER A 13 -21.12 -2.10 -19.89
N LEU A 14 -20.22 -2.71 -20.67
CA LEU A 14 -18.87 -2.18 -20.92
C LEU A 14 -18.90 -0.85 -21.67
N GLN A 15 -19.75 -0.70 -22.69
CA GLN A 15 -19.91 0.59 -23.38
C GLN A 15 -20.50 1.67 -22.48
N THR A 16 -21.40 1.30 -21.58
CA THR A 16 -21.97 2.21 -20.58
C THR A 16 -20.90 2.63 -19.55
N ILE A 17 -20.06 1.67 -19.09
CA ILE A 17 -18.92 1.93 -18.22
C ILE A 17 -17.91 2.86 -18.92
N LEU A 18 -17.57 2.59 -20.17
CA LEU A 18 -16.67 3.42 -20.97
C LEU A 18 -17.21 4.86 -21.10
N LYS A 19 -18.50 5.01 -21.42
CA LYS A 19 -19.15 6.31 -21.49
C LYS A 19 -19.13 7.01 -20.13
N ALA A 20 -19.45 6.32 -19.04
CA ALA A 20 -19.44 6.86 -17.69
C ALA A 20 -18.04 7.30 -17.25
N ILE A 21 -17.01 6.50 -17.53
CA ILE A 21 -15.61 6.83 -17.16
C ILE A 21 -15.07 7.97 -18.04
N VAL A 22 -15.29 7.93 -19.35
CA VAL A 22 -14.82 8.98 -20.27
C VAL A 22 -15.55 10.30 -20.04
N VAL A 23 -16.84 10.25 -19.71
CA VAL A 23 -17.63 11.45 -19.36
C VAL A 23 -17.21 11.99 -17.99
N GLY A 24 -16.88 11.14 -17.03
CA GLY A 24 -16.35 11.56 -15.72
C GLY A 24 -14.95 12.21 -15.80
N ALA A 25 -14.13 11.85 -16.79
CA ALA A 25 -12.81 12.43 -17.00
C ALA A 25 -12.83 13.83 -17.64
N ARG A 26 -13.92 14.21 -18.28
CA ARG A 26 -14.10 15.58 -18.80
C ARG A 26 -14.70 16.45 -17.70
N VAL A 27 -14.04 17.57 -17.41
CA VAL A 27 -14.63 18.66 -16.60
C VAL A 27 -15.86 19.14 -17.34
N GLN A 28 -17.01 18.56 -17.04
CA GLN A 28 -18.28 18.98 -17.60
C GLN A 28 -19.14 19.65 -16.54
N ASP A 29 -19.79 20.71 -17.01
CA ASP A 29 -20.84 21.43 -16.32
C ASP A 29 -21.88 20.45 -15.73
N PRO A 30 -22.27 20.56 -14.46
CA PRO A 30 -23.21 19.64 -13.82
C PRO A 30 -24.59 19.54 -14.47
N ALA A 31 -24.89 20.41 -15.44
CA ALA A 31 -26.20 20.48 -16.11
C ALA A 31 -26.41 19.52 -17.29
N SER A 32 -25.42 18.76 -17.76
CA SER A 32 -25.52 17.98 -19.01
C SER A 32 -25.21 16.48 -18.86
N ARG A 33 -25.91 15.77 -17.97
CA ARG A 33 -25.80 14.30 -17.90
C ARG A 33 -27.07 13.61 -18.40
N PRO A 34 -27.00 12.75 -19.42
CA PRO A 34 -28.04 11.77 -19.68
C PRO A 34 -27.72 10.43 -18.99
N GLY A 35 -28.61 10.02 -18.10
CA GLY A 35 -29.06 8.65 -17.89
C GLY A 35 -28.07 7.60 -17.35
N GLY A 36 -27.77 7.68 -16.06
CA GLY A 36 -27.57 6.56 -15.15
C GLY A 36 -28.43 6.92 -13.94
N GLU A 37 -29.71 6.74 -14.10
CA GLU A 37 -30.68 7.76 -13.60
C GLU A 37 -30.92 7.70 -12.10
N ASP A 38 -30.77 6.57 -11.40
CA ASP A 38 -31.33 6.52 -10.06
C ASP A 38 -30.32 6.77 -8.92
N VAL A 39 -29.12 6.21 -8.99
CA VAL A 39 -28.16 6.32 -7.86
C VAL A 39 -27.48 7.70 -7.84
N SER A 40 -27.08 8.21 -8.99
CA SER A 40 -26.43 9.54 -9.11
C SER A 40 -27.36 10.68 -8.71
N THR A 41 -28.63 10.62 -9.09
CA THR A 41 -29.65 11.61 -8.73
C THR A 41 -29.98 11.57 -7.25
N ALA A 42 -30.02 10.38 -6.64
CA ALA A 42 -30.23 10.22 -5.22
C ALA A 42 -29.10 10.84 -4.38
N PHE A 43 -27.84 10.68 -4.81
CA PHE A 43 -26.69 11.33 -4.15
C PHE A 43 -26.68 12.85 -4.37
N ALA A 44 -27.03 13.34 -5.56
CA ALA A 44 -27.16 14.77 -5.82
C ALA A 44 -28.27 15.39 -4.95
N ALA A 45 -29.42 14.72 -4.80
CA ALA A 45 -30.51 15.15 -3.92
C ALA A 45 -30.09 15.17 -2.44
N ALA A 46 -29.14 14.34 -2.03
CA ALA A 46 -28.55 14.37 -0.69
C ALA A 46 -27.49 15.46 -0.51
N GLY A 47 -27.17 16.23 -1.55
CA GLY A 47 -26.14 17.28 -1.54
C GLY A 47 -24.71 16.72 -1.50
N ALA A 48 -24.52 15.50 -1.97
CA ALA A 48 -23.20 14.86 -2.00
C ALA A 48 -22.31 15.45 -3.09
N LEU A 49 -21.01 15.51 -2.81
CA LEU A 49 -20.01 15.85 -3.78
C LEU A 49 -19.86 14.73 -4.80
N GLN A 50 -19.69 15.09 -6.05
CA GLN A 50 -19.46 14.12 -7.09
C GLN A 50 -18.02 13.64 -7.08
N PRO A 51 -17.78 12.30 -7.07
CA PRO A 51 -16.45 11.75 -7.22
C PRO A 51 -15.90 12.01 -8.63
N PRO A 52 -14.57 12.15 -8.80
CA PRO A 52 -13.95 12.39 -10.09
C PRO A 52 -14.13 11.23 -11.08
N TYR A 53 -14.33 10.03 -10.58
CA TYR A 53 -14.63 8.80 -11.31
C TYR A 53 -15.78 8.09 -10.60
N ASP A 54 -16.62 7.40 -11.37
CA ASP A 54 -17.71 6.61 -10.78
C ASP A 54 -17.15 5.38 -10.06
N PRO A 55 -17.32 5.25 -8.74
CA PRO A 55 -16.76 4.14 -7.99
C PRO A 55 -17.32 2.77 -8.38
N GLU A 56 -18.59 2.68 -8.78
CA GLU A 56 -19.20 1.44 -9.23
C GLU A 56 -18.57 0.97 -10.54
N ALA A 57 -18.39 1.89 -11.50
CA ALA A 57 -17.72 1.60 -12.75
C ALA A 57 -16.26 1.16 -12.54
N LEU A 58 -15.56 1.72 -11.55
CA LEU A 58 -14.20 1.29 -11.19
C LEU A 58 -14.18 -0.13 -10.62
N CYS A 59 -15.15 -0.50 -9.78
CA CYS A 59 -15.29 -1.86 -9.26
C CYS A 59 -15.50 -2.87 -10.40
N LEU A 60 -16.44 -2.60 -11.30
CA LEU A 60 -16.71 -3.45 -12.46
C LEU A 60 -15.48 -3.61 -13.37
N LEU A 61 -14.68 -2.56 -13.57
CA LEU A 61 -13.45 -2.68 -14.35
C LEU A 61 -12.44 -3.63 -13.71
N VAL A 62 -12.28 -3.58 -12.39
CA VAL A 62 -11.37 -4.49 -11.69
C VAL A 62 -11.89 -5.94 -11.74
N GLU A 63 -13.21 -6.13 -11.62
CA GLU A 63 -13.84 -7.45 -11.75
C GLU A 63 -13.62 -8.08 -13.14
N HIS A 64 -13.63 -7.26 -14.18
CA HIS A 64 -13.46 -7.69 -15.56
C HIS A 64 -12.01 -7.67 -16.07
N SER A 65 -11.05 -7.21 -15.27
CA SER A 65 -9.63 -7.13 -15.65
C SER A 65 -8.77 -8.00 -14.74
N ASN A 66 -8.27 -9.10 -15.27
CA ASN A 66 -7.37 -9.99 -14.53
C ASN A 66 -6.08 -9.28 -14.09
N SER A 67 -5.50 -8.47 -14.97
CA SER A 67 -4.26 -7.73 -14.66
C SER A 67 -4.45 -6.72 -13.53
N LEU A 68 -5.58 -6.00 -13.47
CA LEU A 68 -5.90 -5.12 -12.34
C LEU A 68 -6.10 -5.90 -11.05
N ARG A 69 -6.91 -6.95 -11.11
CA ARG A 69 -7.25 -7.76 -9.95
C ARG A 69 -6.01 -8.37 -9.30
N GLN A 70 -5.10 -8.93 -10.09
CA GLN A 70 -3.83 -9.48 -9.58
C GLN A 70 -3.00 -8.43 -8.83
N ASN A 71 -2.90 -7.20 -9.36
CA ASN A 71 -2.17 -6.14 -8.70
C ASN A 71 -2.85 -5.68 -7.40
N VAL A 72 -4.18 -5.55 -7.38
CA VAL A 72 -4.96 -5.21 -6.18
C VAL A 72 -4.80 -6.28 -5.09
N ASP A 73 -4.91 -7.55 -5.47
CA ASP A 73 -4.74 -8.69 -4.55
C ASP A 73 -3.30 -8.79 -4.02
N ALA A 74 -2.30 -8.50 -4.87
CA ALA A 74 -0.90 -8.42 -4.43
C ALA A 74 -0.69 -7.34 -3.37
N TYR A 75 -1.27 -6.15 -3.54
CA TYR A 75 -1.24 -5.08 -2.53
C TYR A 75 -1.92 -5.52 -1.23
N ALA A 76 -3.15 -6.01 -1.30
CA ALA A 76 -3.90 -6.43 -0.13
C ALA A 76 -3.20 -7.54 0.66
N THR A 77 -2.53 -8.46 -0.03
CA THR A 77 -1.82 -9.57 0.60
C THR A 77 -0.50 -9.13 1.21
N ASN A 78 0.33 -8.40 0.47
CA ASN A 78 1.68 -8.06 0.92
C ASN A 78 1.72 -6.88 1.92
N ILE A 79 0.77 -5.94 1.84
CA ILE A 79 0.72 -4.81 2.77
C ILE A 79 -0.03 -5.18 4.04
N ASP A 80 -1.24 -5.71 3.91
CA ASP A 80 -2.18 -5.88 5.02
C ASP A 80 -2.42 -7.33 5.45
N GLY A 81 -1.88 -8.32 4.70
CA GLY A 81 -2.07 -9.75 4.97
C GLY A 81 -1.17 -10.33 6.07
N ASN A 82 -0.09 -9.66 6.44
CA ASN A 82 0.92 -10.19 7.37
C ASN A 82 0.58 -9.97 8.86
N GLY A 83 -0.57 -9.36 9.15
CA GLY A 83 -0.97 -9.09 10.52
C GLY A 83 -0.37 -7.82 11.11
N PHE A 84 -0.40 -7.74 12.43
CA PHE A 84 0.09 -6.59 13.20
C PHE A 84 0.58 -7.02 14.56
N ARG A 85 1.32 -6.14 15.23
CA ARG A 85 1.77 -6.30 16.62
C ARG A 85 1.68 -4.98 17.37
N PHE A 86 1.69 -5.05 18.68
CA PHE A 86 1.82 -3.87 19.52
C PHE A 86 3.23 -3.78 20.06
N GLU A 87 3.91 -2.70 19.70
CA GLU A 87 5.25 -2.39 20.19
C GLU A 87 5.15 -1.42 21.38
N PRO A 88 5.93 -1.62 22.44
CA PRO A 88 5.98 -0.64 23.52
C PRO A 88 6.53 0.70 23.00
N ALA A 89 5.81 1.78 23.22
CA ALA A 89 6.30 3.13 22.91
C ALA A 89 7.47 3.50 23.85
N ILE A 90 7.46 2.93 25.04
CA ILE A 90 8.53 2.99 26.05
C ILE A 90 8.64 1.59 26.63
N ASP A 91 9.81 1.01 26.53
CA ASP A 91 10.10 -0.25 27.22
C ASP A 91 10.44 0.05 28.69
N PHE A 92 9.46 -0.20 29.57
CA PHE A 92 9.63 0.00 31.02
C PHE A 92 10.42 -1.13 31.69
N ASP A 93 10.73 -2.21 30.99
CA ASP A 93 11.54 -3.31 31.46
C ASP A 93 13.01 -3.18 31.07
N ALA A 94 13.35 -2.22 30.21
CA ALA A 94 14.72 -1.91 29.83
C ALA A 94 15.53 -1.32 30.99
N GLU A 95 16.86 -1.50 30.97
CA GLU A 95 17.76 -1.00 32.00
C GLU A 95 17.73 0.54 32.14
N ASP A 96 17.50 1.24 31.03
CA ASP A 96 17.40 2.71 30.98
C ASP A 96 16.01 3.25 31.33
N ALA A 97 15.04 2.38 31.64
CA ALA A 97 13.67 2.80 31.93
C ALA A 97 13.57 3.77 33.09
N ARG A 98 14.37 3.57 34.14
CA ARG A 98 14.42 4.49 35.29
C ARG A 98 14.88 5.90 34.87
N GLN A 99 15.93 5.98 34.04
CA GLN A 99 16.44 7.25 33.58
C GLN A 99 15.39 7.95 32.69
N LYS A 100 14.78 7.24 31.78
CA LYS A 100 13.71 7.80 30.91
C LYS A 100 12.51 8.32 31.71
N VAL A 101 12.13 7.62 32.78
CA VAL A 101 11.04 8.08 33.66
C VAL A 101 11.47 9.30 34.47
N ALA A 102 12.72 9.34 34.98
CA ALA A 102 13.25 10.49 35.70
C ALA A 102 13.31 11.73 34.79
N ASP A 103 13.83 11.59 33.58
CA ASP A 103 13.90 12.67 32.58
C ASP A 103 12.50 13.19 32.22
N ALA A 104 11.54 12.30 32.03
CA ALA A 104 10.16 12.66 31.72
C ALA A 104 9.49 13.41 32.89
N LEU A 105 9.66 12.95 34.12
CA LEU A 105 9.16 13.65 35.32
C LEU A 105 9.82 15.04 35.47
N MET A 106 11.10 15.12 35.18
CA MET A 106 11.82 16.41 35.20
C MET A 106 11.24 17.38 34.17
N LEU A 107 10.99 16.93 32.94
CA LEU A 107 10.35 17.73 31.89
C LEU A 107 8.94 18.20 32.29
N GLU A 108 8.14 17.33 32.88
CA GLU A 108 6.82 17.69 33.42
C GLU A 108 6.90 18.78 34.50
N ARG A 109 7.85 18.66 35.40
CA ARG A 109 8.07 19.67 36.47
C ARG A 109 8.58 21.01 35.93
N ILE A 110 9.44 20.97 34.91
CA ILE A 110 9.88 22.20 34.22
C ILE A 110 8.68 22.89 33.58
N ALA A 111 7.87 22.17 32.84
CA ALA A 111 6.66 22.69 32.20
C ALA A 111 5.67 23.24 33.24
N ALA A 112 5.45 22.52 34.35
CA ALA A 112 4.59 22.95 35.43
C ALA A 112 5.13 24.21 36.15
N ARG A 113 6.44 24.37 36.27
CA ARG A 113 7.08 25.57 36.81
C ARG A 113 6.87 26.76 35.89
N GLU A 114 7.07 26.60 34.59
CA GLU A 114 6.81 27.64 33.59
C GLU A 114 5.34 28.07 33.57
N ALA A 115 4.43 27.12 33.74
CA ALA A 115 2.99 27.38 33.85
C ALA A 115 2.56 27.95 35.21
N GLY A 116 3.45 28.04 36.19
CA GLY A 116 3.12 28.50 37.55
C GLY A 116 2.26 27.53 38.37
N THR A 117 2.18 26.27 37.96
CA THR A 117 1.37 25.22 38.60
C THR A 117 2.15 24.27 39.49
N LEU A 118 3.48 24.40 39.52
CA LEU A 118 4.34 23.59 40.39
C LEU A 118 4.18 24.04 41.85
N PRO A 119 3.93 23.14 42.82
CA PRO A 119 3.86 23.50 44.22
C PRO A 119 5.16 24.13 44.71
N GLU A 120 5.02 25.16 45.57
CA GLU A 120 6.19 25.85 46.17
C GLU A 120 7.05 24.84 46.97
N GLY A 121 8.36 24.83 46.70
CA GLY A 121 9.30 23.94 47.36
C GLY A 121 9.50 22.58 46.74
N MET A 122 8.79 22.23 45.68
CA MET A 122 8.98 20.96 44.98
C MET A 122 10.24 20.99 44.10
N PRO A 123 11.24 20.10 44.30
CA PRO A 123 12.44 20.07 43.49
C PRO A 123 12.14 19.67 42.05
N ILE A 124 12.87 20.23 41.09
CA ILE A 124 12.71 19.87 39.65
C ILE A 124 13.19 18.45 39.42
N THR A 125 14.28 18.03 40.07
CA THR A 125 14.83 16.68 39.95
C THR A 125 14.01 15.74 40.82
N PRO A 126 13.42 14.66 40.26
CA PRO A 126 12.68 13.67 41.05
C PRO A 126 13.63 12.85 41.92
N SER A 127 13.14 12.38 43.08
CA SER A 127 13.90 11.48 43.94
C SER A 127 13.95 10.06 43.33
N ALA A 128 14.92 9.26 43.79
CA ALA A 128 15.05 7.85 43.35
C ALA A 128 13.83 7.01 43.75
N GLU A 129 13.20 7.29 44.90
CA GLU A 129 12.02 6.63 45.39
C GLU A 129 10.78 7.00 44.56
N GLU A 130 10.58 8.28 44.27
CA GLU A 130 9.51 8.76 43.39
C GLU A 130 9.62 8.14 42.00
N THR A 131 10.83 8.13 41.43
CA THR A 131 11.07 7.53 40.10
C THR A 131 10.76 6.03 40.10
N SER A 132 11.15 5.30 41.16
CA SER A 132 10.88 3.87 41.27
C SER A 132 9.40 3.58 41.46
N SER A 133 8.70 4.34 42.31
CA SER A 133 7.25 4.20 42.52
C SER A 133 6.47 4.49 41.24
N ARG A 134 6.85 5.57 40.55
CA ARG A 134 6.24 5.96 39.27
C ARG A 134 6.46 4.91 38.17
N LEU A 135 7.67 4.31 38.11
CA LEU A 135 7.97 3.25 37.17
C LEU A 135 7.08 2.01 37.39
N VAL A 136 6.85 1.60 38.64
CA VAL A 136 5.95 0.48 38.96
C VAL A 136 4.52 0.78 38.54
N GLU A 137 4.02 1.99 38.82
CA GLU A 137 2.71 2.42 38.40
C GLU A 137 2.56 2.41 36.86
N LEU A 138 3.52 3.00 36.14
CA LEU A 138 3.52 3.04 34.69
C LEU A 138 3.56 1.63 34.05
N ARG A 139 4.30 0.70 34.64
CA ARG A 139 4.30 -0.72 34.22
C ARG A 139 2.93 -1.37 34.36
N GLN A 140 2.23 -1.11 35.46
CA GLN A 140 0.88 -1.64 35.67
C GLN A 140 -0.09 -1.04 34.65
N LEU A 141 -0.05 0.26 34.46
CA LEU A 141 -0.88 0.93 33.45
C LEU A 141 -0.62 0.41 32.03
N ALA A 142 0.65 0.22 31.66
CA ALA A 142 1.02 -0.34 30.37
C ALA A 142 0.49 -1.77 30.17
N ARG A 143 0.49 -2.61 31.22
CA ARG A 143 -0.11 -3.96 31.16
C ARG A 143 -1.63 -3.91 30.98
N VAL A 144 -2.30 -3.01 31.68
CA VAL A 144 -3.75 -2.81 31.52
C VAL A 144 -4.10 -2.34 30.11
N GLU A 145 -3.33 -1.36 29.59
CA GLU A 145 -3.52 -0.89 28.20
C GLU A 145 -3.30 -2.03 27.19
N ARG A 146 -2.29 -2.88 27.41
CA ARG A 146 -2.03 -4.03 26.52
C ARG A 146 -3.20 -5.02 26.52
N ALA A 147 -3.69 -5.39 27.68
CA ALA A 147 -4.84 -6.30 27.79
C ALA A 147 -6.10 -5.71 27.12
N ARG A 148 -6.30 -4.39 27.25
CA ARG A 148 -7.41 -3.68 26.57
C ARG A 148 -7.26 -3.69 25.06
N LEU A 149 -6.02 -3.51 24.54
CA LEU A 149 -5.73 -3.59 23.12
C LEU A 149 -5.98 -4.99 22.58
N ASP A 150 -5.42 -6.01 23.22
CA ASP A 150 -5.59 -7.41 22.79
C ASP A 150 -7.08 -7.77 22.75
N SER A 151 -7.83 -7.47 23.82
CA SER A 151 -9.28 -7.70 23.87
C SER A 151 -10.05 -6.94 22.80
N PHE A 152 -9.69 -5.68 22.51
CA PHE A 152 -10.38 -4.90 21.48
C PHE A 152 -10.13 -5.49 20.08
N PHE A 153 -8.89 -5.76 19.73
CA PHE A 153 -8.55 -6.23 18.38
C PHE A 153 -8.97 -7.67 18.11
N ASP A 154 -9.09 -8.51 19.14
CA ASP A 154 -9.67 -9.86 19.03
C ASP A 154 -11.16 -9.81 18.65
N PHE A 155 -11.88 -8.78 19.08
CA PHE A 155 -13.31 -8.62 18.87
C PHE A 155 -13.67 -7.34 18.10
N ALA A 156 -12.73 -6.75 17.37
CA ALA A 156 -12.94 -5.48 16.67
C ALA A 156 -14.03 -5.55 15.61
N CYS A 157 -14.24 -6.70 14.99
CA CYS A 157 -15.23 -6.93 13.93
C CYS A 157 -16.20 -8.03 14.35
N PHE A 158 -17.40 -8.05 13.73
CA PHE A 158 -18.42 -9.08 14.04
C PHE A 158 -18.07 -10.42 13.38
N ASP A 159 -17.86 -10.41 12.07
CA ASP A 159 -17.78 -11.63 11.25
C ASP A 159 -16.39 -11.92 10.69
N HIS A 160 -15.45 -11.01 10.90
CA HIS A 160 -14.13 -11.06 10.25
C HIS A 160 -13.02 -10.74 11.24
N SER A 161 -11.82 -11.21 10.95
CA SER A 161 -10.63 -10.76 11.68
C SER A 161 -10.29 -9.30 11.33
N PHE A 162 -9.57 -8.62 12.21
CA PHE A 162 -9.08 -7.28 11.93
C PHE A 162 -8.13 -7.26 10.70
N VAL A 163 -7.40 -8.34 10.47
CA VAL A 163 -6.54 -8.51 9.27
C VAL A 163 -7.39 -8.56 8.00
N ASP A 164 -8.53 -9.26 8.03
CA ASP A 164 -9.44 -9.33 6.88
C ASP A 164 -10.09 -7.95 6.61
N LEU A 165 -10.50 -7.23 7.66
CA LEU A 165 -10.97 -5.85 7.54
C LEU A 165 -9.93 -4.96 6.84
N ARG A 166 -8.65 -5.05 7.23
CA ARG A 166 -7.56 -4.32 6.61
C ARG A 166 -7.39 -4.67 5.13
N ARG A 167 -7.43 -5.96 4.79
CA ARG A 167 -7.32 -6.41 3.39
C ARG A 167 -8.44 -5.87 2.52
N ARG A 168 -9.69 -5.90 3.01
CA ARG A 168 -10.84 -5.29 2.32
C ARG A 168 -10.68 -3.77 2.17
N THR A 169 -10.18 -3.10 3.19
CA THR A 169 -9.86 -1.68 3.12
C THR A 169 -8.83 -1.37 2.05
N ARG A 170 -7.77 -2.19 1.96
CA ARG A 170 -6.75 -2.05 0.92
C ARG A 170 -7.34 -2.29 -0.47
N GLN A 171 -8.16 -3.30 -0.64
CA GLN A 171 -8.85 -3.55 -1.91
C GLN A 171 -9.69 -2.35 -2.33
N ASP A 172 -10.51 -1.79 -1.44
CA ASP A 172 -11.29 -0.59 -1.73
C ASP A 172 -10.42 0.61 -2.09
N LEU A 173 -9.33 0.84 -1.35
CA LEU A 173 -8.37 1.90 -1.65
C LEU A 173 -7.76 1.76 -3.05
N GLU A 174 -7.33 0.56 -3.42
CA GLU A 174 -6.73 0.33 -4.73
C GLU A 174 -7.77 0.37 -5.87
N VAL A 175 -9.01 -0.04 -5.60
CA VAL A 175 -10.09 -0.07 -6.60
C VAL A 175 -10.68 1.32 -6.82
N THR A 176 -11.10 2.00 -5.75
CA THR A 176 -11.86 3.28 -5.83
C THR A 176 -11.07 4.50 -5.39
N GLY A 177 -9.89 4.30 -4.80
CA GLY A 177 -9.11 5.35 -4.15
C GLY A 177 -9.60 5.72 -2.75
N ASN A 178 -10.69 5.12 -2.26
CA ASN A 178 -11.33 5.45 -0.99
C ASN A 178 -11.73 4.19 -0.25
N ALA A 179 -11.69 4.21 1.08
CA ALA A 179 -12.24 3.14 1.91
C ALA A 179 -12.82 3.72 3.19
N PHE A 180 -13.76 3.01 3.80
CA PHE A 180 -14.52 3.52 4.93
C PHE A 180 -14.73 2.43 5.99
N TRP A 181 -14.57 2.84 7.26
CA TRP A 181 -15.00 2.04 8.41
C TRP A 181 -16.07 2.81 9.19
N GLU A 182 -17.16 2.16 9.46
CA GLU A 182 -18.10 2.64 10.46
C GLU A 182 -17.56 2.28 11.84
N VAL A 183 -17.54 3.27 12.71
CA VAL A 183 -17.05 3.16 14.08
C VAL A 183 -18.24 3.17 15.03
N LEU A 184 -18.44 2.04 15.69
CA LEU A 184 -19.49 1.88 16.68
C LEU A 184 -18.93 2.15 18.08
N ARG A 185 -19.69 2.92 18.87
CA ARG A 185 -19.37 3.22 20.26
C ARG A 185 -20.32 2.53 21.21
N ASP A 186 -19.84 2.18 22.38
CA ASP A 186 -20.66 1.66 23.47
C ASP A 186 -21.49 2.76 24.16
N GLY A 187 -22.31 2.39 25.14
CA GLY A 187 -23.12 3.34 25.89
C GLY A 187 -22.33 4.35 26.74
N LYS A 188 -21.04 4.15 26.92
CA LYS A 188 -20.12 5.09 27.59
C LYS A 188 -19.42 6.04 26.60
N GLY A 189 -19.56 5.79 25.31
CA GLY A 189 -18.88 6.51 24.25
C GLY A 189 -17.49 5.94 23.89
N ASP A 190 -17.09 4.84 24.51
CA ASP A 190 -15.85 4.15 24.17
C ASP A 190 -15.97 3.39 22.84
N LEU A 191 -14.86 3.22 22.15
CA LEU A 191 -14.80 2.49 20.90
C LEU A 191 -15.13 1.01 21.13
N ALA A 192 -16.18 0.51 20.45
CA ALA A 192 -16.68 -0.84 20.64
C ALA A 192 -16.37 -1.76 19.47
N ARG A 193 -16.64 -1.32 18.23
CA ARG A 193 -16.53 -2.15 17.03
C ARG A 193 -16.17 -1.31 15.80
N LEU A 194 -15.61 -2.01 14.82
CA LEU A 194 -15.33 -1.48 13.48
C LEU A 194 -16.11 -2.31 12.46
N VAL A 195 -16.79 -1.64 11.54
CA VAL A 195 -17.59 -2.29 10.50
C VAL A 195 -17.08 -1.81 9.14
N TYR A 196 -16.86 -2.75 8.23
CA TYR A 196 -16.52 -2.44 6.84
C TYR A 196 -17.73 -1.82 6.13
N VAL A 197 -17.50 -0.71 5.43
CA VAL A 197 -18.51 -0.06 4.59
C VAL A 197 -18.00 0.00 3.15
N PRO A 198 -18.69 -0.64 2.18
CA PRO A 198 -18.26 -0.67 0.80
C PRO A 198 -18.12 0.74 0.21
N SER A 199 -16.96 1.04 -0.35
CA SER A 199 -16.61 2.40 -0.79
C SER A 199 -17.50 2.94 -1.91
N TYR A 200 -17.99 2.06 -2.81
CA TYR A 200 -18.85 2.48 -3.92
C TYR A 200 -20.22 2.98 -3.47
N THR A 201 -20.68 2.60 -2.26
CA THR A 201 -21.98 3.03 -1.69
C THR A 201 -21.92 4.37 -0.97
N VAL A 202 -20.74 4.90 -0.68
CA VAL A 202 -20.55 6.10 0.14
C VAL A 202 -20.17 7.31 -0.70
N ARG A 203 -20.73 8.47 -0.35
CA ARG A 203 -20.35 9.77 -0.93
C ARG A 203 -20.04 10.77 0.16
N LEU A 204 -19.11 11.68 -0.16
CA LEU A 204 -18.70 12.77 0.71
C LEU A 204 -19.66 13.95 0.58
N LEU A 205 -20.03 14.53 1.71
CA LEU A 205 -20.74 15.82 1.73
C LEU A 205 -19.71 16.97 1.74
N PRO A 206 -20.10 18.19 1.38
CA PRO A 206 -19.25 19.36 1.50
C PRO A 206 -18.72 19.52 2.94
N LEU A 207 -17.55 20.14 3.07
CA LEU A 207 -17.05 20.58 4.39
C LEU A 207 -18.04 21.54 5.02
N ASP A 208 -18.31 21.36 6.30
CA ASP A 208 -19.17 22.27 7.03
C ASP A 208 -18.58 23.68 7.04
N ARG A 209 -19.44 24.68 6.93
CA ARG A 209 -19.02 26.10 6.91
C ARG A 209 -18.42 26.52 8.24
N GLU A 210 -19.00 26.02 9.32
CA GLU A 210 -18.59 26.33 10.68
C GLU A 210 -17.48 25.39 11.17
N ALA A 211 -16.49 25.95 11.84
CA ALA A 211 -15.46 25.18 12.48
C ALA A 211 -15.94 24.73 13.87
N VAL A 212 -15.78 23.46 14.15
CA VAL A 212 -16.17 22.82 15.41
C VAL A 212 -14.93 22.65 16.28
N GLU A 213 -15.08 22.86 17.57
CA GLU A 213 -14.02 22.59 18.54
C GLU A 213 -13.91 21.09 18.78
N VAL A 214 -12.76 20.53 18.42
CA VAL A 214 -12.42 19.13 18.59
C VAL A 214 -11.29 19.01 19.60
N ARG A 215 -11.42 18.10 20.53
CA ARG A 215 -10.35 17.81 21.49
C ARG A 215 -9.38 16.82 20.88
N GLU A 216 -8.12 17.22 20.76
CA GLU A 216 -7.04 16.35 20.32
C GLU A 216 -6.08 16.06 21.46
N ARG A 217 -5.72 14.79 21.60
CA ARG A 217 -4.71 14.38 22.55
C ARG A 217 -3.32 14.59 21.93
N VAL A 218 -2.50 15.38 22.56
CA VAL A 218 -1.13 15.68 22.14
C VAL A 218 -0.16 15.11 23.17
N ARG A 219 0.88 14.45 22.73
CA ARG A 219 1.96 13.98 23.62
C ARG A 219 2.82 15.17 24.04
N VAL A 220 2.86 15.45 25.33
CA VAL A 220 3.70 16.50 25.92
C VAL A 220 5.05 15.94 26.36
N SER A 221 5.04 14.76 26.99
CA SER A 221 6.25 14.03 27.37
C SER A 221 6.15 12.56 26.93
N PRO A 222 7.23 11.78 27.01
CA PRO A 222 7.16 10.33 26.74
C PRO A 222 6.08 9.58 27.53
N ILE A 223 5.74 10.06 28.73
CA ILE A 223 4.80 9.42 29.66
C ILE A 223 3.50 10.20 29.87
N SER A 224 3.41 11.45 29.41
CA SER A 224 2.21 12.28 29.59
C SER A 224 1.62 12.79 28.29
N PHE A 225 0.30 12.99 28.35
CA PHE A 225 -0.49 13.53 27.26
C PHE A 225 -1.36 14.66 27.78
N ASP A 226 -1.50 15.69 27.00
CA ASP A 226 -2.42 16.78 27.23
C ASP A 226 -3.53 16.79 26.18
N THR A 227 -4.65 17.42 26.51
CA THR A 227 -5.77 17.57 25.60
C THR A 227 -5.85 19.01 25.11
N VAL A 228 -5.55 19.21 23.85
CA VAL A 228 -5.60 20.51 23.20
C VAL A 228 -6.89 20.65 22.39
N SER A 229 -7.56 21.79 22.55
CA SER A 229 -8.71 22.15 21.73
C SER A 229 -8.26 22.74 20.40
N ALA A 230 -8.70 22.15 19.28
CA ALA A 230 -8.44 22.64 17.94
C ALA A 230 -9.77 22.90 17.20
N ARG A 231 -9.87 24.03 16.49
CA ARG A 231 -11.02 24.31 15.64
C ARG A 231 -10.83 23.67 14.27
N ARG A 232 -11.73 22.74 13.91
CA ARG A 232 -11.70 22.05 12.62
C ARG A 232 -13.05 22.12 11.91
N ARG A 233 -13.01 22.21 10.59
CA ARG A 233 -14.17 21.96 9.74
C ARG A 233 -14.26 20.48 9.48
N LEU A 234 -15.39 19.87 9.82
CA LEU A 234 -15.63 18.46 9.70
C LEU A 234 -16.51 18.16 8.49
N ARG A 235 -16.44 16.93 8.02
CA ARG A 235 -17.20 16.44 6.87
C ARG A 235 -18.22 15.40 7.35
N ARG A 236 -19.35 15.36 6.69
CA ARG A 236 -20.33 14.27 6.85
C ARG A 236 -20.32 13.41 5.60
N TYR A 237 -20.87 12.23 5.72
CA TYR A 237 -20.92 11.25 4.65
C TYR A 237 -22.35 10.75 4.50
N VAL A 238 -22.69 10.26 3.32
CA VAL A 238 -23.98 9.63 3.05
C VAL A 238 -23.76 8.32 2.32
N GLN A 239 -24.37 7.27 2.81
CA GLN A 239 -24.46 5.97 2.15
C GLN A 239 -25.86 5.83 1.57
N ILE A 240 -25.95 5.32 0.35
CA ILE A 240 -27.19 5.01 -0.32
C ILE A 240 -27.13 3.56 -0.82
N GLN A 241 -28.07 2.76 -0.33
CA GLN A 241 -28.27 1.37 -0.76
C GLN A 241 -29.75 1.17 -1.09
N GLY A 242 -30.06 1.09 -2.37
CA GLY A 242 -31.45 1.07 -2.81
C GLY A 242 -32.23 2.31 -2.33
N PRO A 243 -33.37 2.14 -1.64
CA PRO A 243 -34.17 3.26 -1.13
C PRO A 243 -33.63 3.88 0.16
N GLU A 244 -32.71 3.21 0.87
CA GLU A 244 -32.24 3.62 2.16
C GLU A 244 -31.11 4.64 2.06
N ARG A 245 -31.21 5.70 2.87
CA ARG A 245 -30.17 6.72 3.03
C ARG A 245 -29.72 6.76 4.48
N VAL A 246 -28.43 6.59 4.69
CA VAL A 246 -27.80 6.63 6.02
C VAL A 246 -26.71 7.68 6.01
N TYR A 247 -26.79 8.61 6.96
CA TYR A 247 -25.79 9.64 7.14
C TYR A 247 -24.82 9.27 8.25
N PHE A 248 -23.57 9.63 8.07
CA PHE A 248 -22.49 9.44 9.03
C PHE A 248 -21.81 10.76 9.32
N LYS A 249 -21.24 10.89 10.51
CA LYS A 249 -20.35 11.98 10.88
C LYS A 249 -18.88 11.54 10.77
N SER A 250 -17.98 12.51 10.65
CA SER A 250 -16.55 12.24 10.65
C SER A 250 -16.08 11.66 11.98
N PHE A 251 -15.10 10.78 11.96
CA PHE A 251 -14.50 10.23 13.18
C PHE A 251 -14.01 11.35 14.10
N GLY A 252 -14.42 11.29 15.37
CA GLY A 252 -14.11 12.30 16.38
C GLY A 252 -14.95 13.59 16.30
N ASP A 253 -16.05 13.62 15.52
CA ASP A 253 -17.00 14.72 15.52
C ASP A 253 -17.85 14.70 16.80
N PRO A 254 -17.77 15.71 17.68
CA PRO A 254 -18.52 15.72 18.93
C PRO A 254 -20.01 16.01 18.75
N ARG A 255 -20.43 16.49 17.57
CA ARG A 255 -21.82 16.91 17.33
C ARG A 255 -22.74 15.72 17.20
N VAL A 256 -24.00 15.94 17.49
CA VAL A 256 -25.08 14.99 17.23
C VAL A 256 -25.62 15.24 15.82
N VAL A 257 -25.54 14.25 14.97
CA VAL A 257 -26.02 14.28 13.57
C VAL A 257 -27.15 13.26 13.44
N SER A 258 -28.24 13.62 12.77
CA SER A 258 -29.33 12.69 12.46
C SER A 258 -28.87 11.64 11.45
N ARG A 259 -29.18 10.37 11.71
CA ARG A 259 -28.85 9.25 10.84
C ARG A 259 -29.62 9.28 9.52
N SER A 260 -30.88 9.72 9.56
CA SER A 260 -31.78 9.71 8.40
C SER A 260 -31.68 10.98 7.53
N THR A 261 -31.44 12.16 8.15
CA THR A 261 -31.46 13.44 7.44
C THR A 261 -30.10 14.12 7.33
N GLY A 262 -29.12 13.68 8.11
CA GLY A 262 -27.79 14.31 8.18
C GLY A 262 -27.77 15.71 8.82
N ARG A 263 -28.87 16.16 9.44
CA ARG A 263 -28.93 17.45 10.13
C ARG A 263 -28.20 17.39 11.46
N VAL A 264 -27.61 18.50 11.85
CA VAL A 264 -26.92 18.66 13.13
C VAL A 264 -27.89 19.16 14.20
N PHE A 265 -27.86 18.54 15.38
CA PHE A 265 -28.63 18.87 16.54
C PHE A 265 -27.72 19.23 17.73
N PRO A 266 -28.17 20.08 18.66
CA PRO A 266 -27.38 20.43 19.85
C PRO A 266 -27.08 19.21 20.72
N ASP A 267 -28.08 18.35 20.94
CA ASP A 267 -27.99 17.14 21.75
C ASP A 267 -28.95 16.04 21.25
N VAL A 268 -28.83 14.85 21.83
CA VAL A 268 -29.67 13.68 21.50
C VAL A 268 -31.14 13.90 21.87
N ALA A 269 -31.42 14.68 22.90
CA ALA A 269 -32.80 14.98 23.32
C ALA A 269 -33.51 15.85 22.27
N ALA A 270 -32.83 16.87 21.75
CA ALA A 270 -33.31 17.70 20.65
C ALA A 270 -33.54 16.88 19.35
N LEU A 271 -32.65 15.94 19.05
CA LEU A 271 -32.85 15.02 17.92
C LEU A 271 -34.13 14.19 18.09
N ARG A 272 -34.30 13.53 19.24
CA ARG A 272 -35.48 12.70 19.52
C ARG A 272 -36.77 13.49 19.57
N ALA A 273 -36.74 14.74 20.06
CA ALA A 273 -37.87 15.63 20.05
C ALA A 273 -38.33 16.03 18.63
N ALA A 274 -37.35 16.24 17.74
CA ALA A 274 -37.63 16.61 16.35
C ALA A 274 -37.95 15.40 15.46
N GLN A 275 -37.34 14.25 15.73
CA GLN A 275 -37.42 13.01 14.95
C GLN A 275 -37.43 11.81 15.91
N PRO A 276 -38.63 11.41 16.43
CA PRO A 276 -38.74 10.36 17.46
C PRO A 276 -38.19 8.98 17.01
N ASP A 277 -38.36 8.67 15.74
CA ASP A 277 -37.95 7.37 15.13
C ASP A 277 -36.51 7.36 14.64
N ASP A 278 -35.79 8.48 14.72
CA ASP A 278 -34.43 8.59 14.23
C ASP A 278 -33.38 8.49 15.35
N GLY A 279 -32.23 7.96 15.02
CA GLY A 279 -31.09 7.85 15.93
C GLY A 279 -29.94 8.77 15.57
N PRO A 280 -28.98 8.95 16.48
CA PRO A 280 -27.74 9.65 16.17
C PRO A 280 -26.91 8.86 15.12
N ALA A 281 -26.35 9.59 14.17
CA ALA A 281 -25.45 9.04 13.17
C ALA A 281 -24.16 8.52 13.83
N THR A 282 -23.69 7.38 13.38
CA THR A 282 -22.41 6.80 13.76
C THR A 282 -21.25 7.53 13.08
N GLU A 283 -20.05 7.23 13.52
CA GLU A 283 -18.84 7.85 12.98
C GLU A 283 -18.30 7.04 11.79
N LEU A 284 -17.74 7.73 10.81
CA LEU A 284 -17.05 7.11 9.67
C LEU A 284 -15.58 7.52 9.66
N LEU A 285 -14.70 6.53 9.61
CA LEU A 285 -13.29 6.71 9.39
C LEU A 285 -13.01 6.55 7.89
N HIS A 286 -12.55 7.63 7.25
CA HIS A 286 -12.27 7.68 5.82
C HIS A 286 -10.77 7.53 5.56
N PHE A 287 -10.42 6.58 4.71
CA PHE A 287 -9.09 6.37 4.14
C PHE A 287 -9.15 6.81 2.66
N ALA A 288 -8.13 7.48 2.18
CA ALA A 288 -8.11 7.97 0.81
C ALA A 288 -6.69 8.05 0.25
N ILE A 289 -6.49 7.59 -0.97
CA ILE A 289 -5.27 7.86 -1.72
C ILE A 289 -5.29 9.33 -2.13
N HIS A 290 -4.29 10.09 -1.70
CA HIS A 290 -4.28 11.54 -1.87
C HIS A 290 -4.46 11.97 -3.33
N SER A 291 -5.39 12.92 -3.54
CA SER A 291 -5.60 13.60 -4.81
C SER A 291 -5.57 15.12 -4.60
N PRO A 292 -4.73 15.89 -5.34
CA PRO A 292 -4.66 17.34 -5.18
C PRO A 292 -5.91 18.07 -5.70
N ARG A 293 -6.71 17.41 -6.55
CA ARG A 293 -7.88 18.03 -7.21
C ARG A 293 -9.21 17.76 -6.53
N SER A 294 -9.28 16.74 -5.67
CA SER A 294 -10.55 16.25 -5.13
C SER A 294 -10.39 15.86 -3.67
N PRO A 295 -11.42 16.05 -2.85
CA PRO A 295 -11.47 15.48 -1.51
C PRO A 295 -11.63 13.95 -1.51
N TYR A 296 -12.02 13.37 -2.64
CA TYR A 296 -11.97 11.93 -2.85
C TYR A 296 -10.56 11.50 -3.20
N GLY A 297 -10.19 10.34 -2.75
CA GLY A 297 -9.02 9.64 -3.25
C GLY A 297 -9.20 9.22 -4.71
N VAL A 298 -8.09 9.04 -5.40
CA VAL A 298 -8.06 8.58 -6.80
C VAL A 298 -7.16 7.35 -6.88
N PRO A 299 -7.65 6.24 -7.48
CA PRO A 299 -6.84 5.04 -7.63
C PRO A 299 -5.59 5.31 -8.47
N ARG A 300 -4.47 4.70 -8.11
CA ARG A 300 -3.17 4.94 -8.75
C ARG A 300 -3.11 4.45 -10.21
N TRP A 301 -3.95 3.50 -10.59
CA TRP A 301 -4.00 2.91 -11.93
C TRP A 301 -4.87 3.68 -12.95
N VAL A 302 -5.57 4.71 -12.55
CA VAL A 302 -6.44 5.50 -13.46
C VAL A 302 -5.70 6.00 -14.69
N GLY A 303 -4.41 6.32 -14.57
CA GLY A 303 -3.57 6.71 -15.72
C GLY A 303 -3.41 5.62 -16.77
N THR A 304 -3.66 4.36 -16.44
CA THR A 304 -3.55 3.19 -17.34
C THR A 304 -4.91 2.68 -17.84
N LEU A 305 -5.97 3.45 -17.63
CA LEU A 305 -7.35 3.07 -17.97
C LEU A 305 -7.49 2.60 -19.43
N LEU A 306 -6.88 3.32 -20.38
CA LEU A 306 -6.91 2.93 -21.78
C LEU A 306 -6.20 1.58 -22.05
N SER A 307 -5.15 1.27 -21.30
CA SER A 307 -4.46 -0.02 -21.43
C SER A 307 -5.31 -1.17 -20.91
N VAL A 308 -6.02 -0.97 -19.79
CA VAL A 308 -6.96 -1.96 -19.23
C VAL A 308 -8.10 -2.24 -20.21
N LEU A 309 -8.71 -1.18 -20.74
CA LEU A 309 -9.80 -1.32 -21.73
C LEU A 309 -9.30 -1.92 -23.03
N GLY A 310 -8.11 -1.54 -23.48
CA GLY A 310 -7.50 -2.08 -24.71
C GLY A 310 -7.23 -3.57 -24.62
N SER A 311 -6.70 -4.07 -23.49
CA SER A 311 -6.52 -5.52 -23.26
C SER A 311 -7.86 -6.24 -23.28
N ARG A 312 -8.89 -5.71 -22.63
CA ARG A 312 -10.22 -6.32 -22.63
C ARG A 312 -10.84 -6.40 -24.02
N GLN A 313 -10.81 -5.28 -24.77
CA GLN A 313 -11.33 -5.27 -26.15
C GLN A 313 -10.58 -6.25 -27.04
N MET A 314 -9.31 -6.42 -26.84
CA MET A 314 -8.48 -7.33 -27.59
C MET A 314 -8.81 -8.80 -27.28
N GLU A 315 -9.01 -9.14 -26.00
CA GLU A 315 -9.51 -10.45 -25.61
C GLU A 315 -10.86 -10.74 -26.26
N GLU A 316 -11.75 -9.75 -26.33
CA GLU A 316 -13.06 -9.86 -26.95
C GLU A 316 -12.96 -10.04 -28.47
N VAL A 317 -12.12 -9.24 -29.15
CA VAL A 317 -11.85 -9.41 -30.60
C VAL A 317 -11.27 -10.80 -30.86
N ASN A 318 -10.32 -11.27 -30.06
CA ASN A 318 -9.77 -12.61 -30.18
C ASN A 318 -10.84 -13.69 -29.98
N TYR A 319 -11.69 -13.52 -28.96
CA TYR A 319 -12.81 -14.42 -28.71
C TYR A 319 -13.78 -14.47 -29.90
N LEU A 320 -14.21 -13.29 -30.40
CA LEU A 320 -15.08 -13.17 -31.56
C LEU A 320 -14.43 -13.72 -32.85
N TYR A 321 -13.12 -13.54 -32.99
CA TYR A 321 -12.37 -14.11 -34.10
C TYR A 321 -12.45 -15.64 -34.10
N PHE A 322 -12.28 -16.28 -32.93
CA PHE A 322 -12.41 -17.74 -32.81
C PHE A 322 -13.85 -18.21 -32.91
N GLU A 323 -14.82 -17.45 -32.45
CA GLU A 323 -16.23 -17.81 -32.49
C GLU A 323 -16.80 -17.66 -33.91
N ASN A 324 -16.57 -16.54 -34.56
CA ASN A 324 -17.21 -16.15 -35.81
C ASN A 324 -16.34 -16.40 -37.06
N LYS A 325 -15.03 -16.70 -36.89
CA LYS A 325 -14.08 -16.78 -38.02
C LYS A 325 -14.25 -15.58 -38.97
N SER A 326 -14.29 -14.37 -38.43
CA SER A 326 -14.79 -13.16 -39.10
C SER A 326 -13.98 -12.65 -40.30
N VAL A 327 -12.86 -13.29 -40.61
CA VAL A 327 -12.11 -13.06 -41.85
C VAL A 327 -11.96 -14.41 -42.52
N PRO A 328 -12.46 -14.61 -43.74
CA PRO A 328 -12.20 -15.83 -44.46
C PRO A 328 -10.69 -16.02 -44.57
N PRO A 329 -10.15 -17.17 -44.09
CA PRO A 329 -8.69 -17.37 -44.03
C PRO A 329 -8.04 -17.36 -45.41
N MET A 330 -8.82 -17.47 -46.45
CA MET A 330 -8.34 -17.55 -47.82
C MET A 330 -9.29 -16.83 -48.79
N ALA A 331 -8.72 -16.12 -49.72
CA ALA A 331 -9.41 -15.59 -50.89
C ALA A 331 -9.16 -16.51 -52.07
N LEU A 332 -10.22 -16.88 -52.73
CA LEU A 332 -10.19 -17.60 -53.99
C LEU A 332 -10.19 -16.60 -55.13
N LEU A 333 -9.09 -16.52 -55.86
CA LEU A 333 -8.97 -15.68 -57.06
C LEU A 333 -9.08 -16.57 -58.27
N VAL A 334 -10.12 -16.34 -59.06
CA VAL A 334 -10.32 -17.02 -60.36
C VAL A 334 -9.96 -16.05 -61.46
N SER A 335 -8.92 -16.37 -62.25
CA SER A 335 -8.50 -15.63 -63.40
C SER A 335 -8.59 -16.45 -64.66
N GLY A 336 -9.06 -15.84 -65.77
CA GLY A 336 -9.20 -16.53 -67.05
C GLY A 336 -10.45 -17.44 -67.19
N GLY A 337 -11.36 -17.42 -66.22
CA GLY A 337 -12.62 -18.18 -66.22
C GLY A 337 -13.72 -17.48 -65.42
N ARG A 338 -14.94 -17.97 -65.51
CA ARG A 338 -16.06 -17.56 -64.66
C ARG A 338 -16.55 -18.74 -63.82
N LEU A 339 -16.83 -18.49 -62.56
CA LEU A 339 -17.59 -19.48 -61.74
C LEU A 339 -19.02 -19.59 -62.33
N SER A 340 -19.56 -20.80 -62.43
CA SER A 340 -20.93 -20.95 -62.88
C SER A 340 -21.89 -20.33 -61.86
N GLU A 341 -23.04 -19.81 -62.36
CA GLU A 341 -24.05 -19.18 -61.48
C GLU A 341 -24.54 -20.13 -60.35
N ALA A 342 -24.47 -21.42 -60.59
CA ALA A 342 -24.79 -22.44 -59.59
C ALA A 342 -23.68 -22.66 -58.54
N SER A 343 -22.44 -22.24 -58.80
CA SER A 343 -21.29 -22.45 -57.89
C SER A 343 -21.29 -21.46 -56.74
N VAL A 344 -21.71 -20.21 -56.97
CA VAL A 344 -21.73 -19.16 -55.92
C VAL A 344 -22.65 -19.54 -54.75
N PRO A 345 -23.92 -19.90 -54.96
CA PRO A 345 -24.79 -20.34 -53.86
C PRO A 345 -24.32 -21.64 -53.17
N ARG A 346 -23.63 -22.52 -53.89
CA ARG A 346 -23.04 -23.74 -53.30
C ARG A 346 -21.86 -23.40 -52.39
N ILE A 347 -21.03 -22.43 -52.76
CA ILE A 347 -19.92 -21.94 -51.94
C ILE A 347 -20.46 -21.26 -50.69
N GLU A 348 -21.45 -20.37 -50.83
CA GLU A 348 -22.08 -19.69 -49.69
C GLU A 348 -22.70 -20.71 -48.72
N ARG A 349 -23.46 -21.65 -49.20
CA ARG A 349 -24.05 -22.72 -48.38
C ARG A 349 -22.98 -23.60 -47.72
N PHE A 350 -21.92 -23.94 -48.43
CA PHE A 350 -20.81 -24.69 -47.86
C PHE A 350 -20.10 -23.93 -46.77
N ILE A 351 -19.91 -22.61 -46.94
CA ILE A 351 -19.30 -21.74 -45.91
C ILE A 351 -20.22 -21.67 -44.69
N GLU A 352 -21.51 -21.49 -44.87
CA GLU A 352 -22.48 -21.43 -43.78
C GLU A 352 -22.61 -22.73 -43.02
N GLU A 353 -22.73 -23.85 -43.71
CA GLU A 353 -23.00 -25.18 -43.11
C GLU A 353 -21.73 -25.87 -42.60
N ASN A 354 -20.57 -25.64 -43.24
CA ASN A 354 -19.37 -26.43 -43.00
C ASN A 354 -18.16 -25.67 -42.48
N LEU A 355 -18.14 -24.35 -42.56
CA LEU A 355 -17.00 -23.55 -42.08
C LEU A 355 -17.30 -22.77 -40.78
N LYS A 356 -18.56 -22.54 -40.47
CA LYS A 356 -18.95 -21.93 -39.19
C LYS A 356 -18.99 -22.99 -38.08
N GLY A 357 -18.27 -22.73 -36.95
CA GLY A 357 -18.27 -23.56 -35.76
C GLY A 357 -16.98 -24.32 -35.47
N LYS A 358 -16.71 -24.57 -34.18
CA LYS A 358 -15.47 -25.20 -33.67
C LYS A 358 -15.17 -26.60 -34.24
N ALA A 359 -16.19 -27.33 -34.64
CA ALA A 359 -16.05 -28.71 -35.14
C ALA A 359 -15.55 -28.83 -36.60
N ASN A 360 -15.51 -27.70 -37.32
CA ASN A 360 -15.28 -27.72 -38.79
C ASN A 360 -13.94 -27.09 -39.19
N PHE A 361 -12.98 -26.96 -38.27
CA PHE A 361 -11.73 -26.22 -38.45
C PHE A 361 -10.82 -26.72 -39.60
N HIS A 362 -10.97 -27.99 -40.04
CA HIS A 362 -10.06 -28.62 -41.02
C HIS A 362 -10.75 -29.02 -42.34
N LYS A 363 -11.94 -28.51 -42.64
CA LYS A 363 -12.61 -28.86 -43.88
C LYS A 363 -12.06 -28.05 -45.05
N ILE A 364 -11.74 -28.73 -46.15
CA ILE A 364 -11.21 -28.16 -47.39
C ILE A 364 -12.35 -27.95 -48.37
N LEU A 365 -12.45 -26.72 -48.92
CA LEU A 365 -13.39 -26.42 -49.99
C LEU A 365 -12.76 -26.82 -51.35
N ILE A 366 -13.35 -27.73 -52.08
CA ILE A 366 -12.94 -28.12 -53.43
C ILE A 366 -13.82 -27.35 -54.41
N LEU A 367 -13.20 -26.63 -55.32
CA LEU A 367 -13.87 -25.80 -56.33
C LEU A 367 -13.43 -26.18 -57.72
N GLU A 368 -14.41 -26.26 -58.62
CA GLU A 368 -14.20 -26.47 -60.05
C GLU A 368 -14.54 -25.17 -60.79
N ALA A 369 -13.74 -24.79 -61.77
CA ALA A 369 -13.97 -23.61 -62.62
C ALA A 369 -13.84 -24.01 -64.07
N ASP A 370 -14.83 -23.62 -64.86
CA ASP A 370 -14.82 -23.81 -66.31
C ASP A 370 -14.10 -22.67 -66.99
N GLY A 371 -13.21 -23.01 -67.91
CA GLY A 371 -12.54 -22.03 -68.77
C GLY A 371 -13.49 -21.46 -69.83
N VAL A 372 -13.62 -20.13 -69.89
CA VAL A 372 -14.38 -19.44 -70.92
C VAL A 372 -13.47 -19.15 -72.10
N GLY A 373 -13.49 -20.00 -73.14
CA GLY A 373 -12.78 -19.72 -74.38
C GLY A 373 -12.75 -20.92 -75.32
N THR A 374 -13.25 -20.76 -76.57
CA THR A 374 -13.15 -21.73 -77.67
C THR A 374 -11.80 -21.58 -78.38
N GLY A 375 -10.68 -21.83 -77.68
CA GLY A 375 -9.34 -21.78 -78.27
C GLY A 375 -8.27 -22.18 -77.29
N ASP A 376 -7.21 -22.77 -77.76
CA ASP A 376 -6.12 -23.47 -77.02
C ASP A 376 -5.31 -22.63 -76.00
N GLY A 377 -5.92 -21.60 -75.38
CA GLY A 377 -5.25 -20.71 -74.44
C GLY A 377 -6.01 -20.37 -73.13
N GLY A 378 -7.24 -20.81 -72.98
CA GLY A 378 -8.09 -20.41 -71.85
C GLY A 378 -8.06 -21.40 -70.67
N ARG A 379 -6.93 -21.59 -70.00
CA ARG A 379 -6.90 -22.30 -68.70
C ARG A 379 -7.33 -21.39 -67.59
N ALA A 380 -8.46 -21.70 -66.97
CA ALA A 380 -8.84 -21.05 -65.71
C ALA A 380 -7.80 -21.33 -64.67
N LYS A 381 -7.22 -20.29 -64.09
CA LYS A 381 -6.28 -20.37 -63.00
C LYS A 381 -7.01 -20.03 -61.70
N ILE A 382 -7.06 -21.01 -60.81
CA ILE A 382 -7.55 -20.83 -59.45
C ILE A 382 -6.35 -20.64 -58.55
N GLU A 383 -6.29 -19.52 -57.87
CA GLU A 383 -5.25 -19.19 -56.89
C GLU A 383 -5.90 -18.96 -55.52
N LEU A 384 -5.48 -19.77 -54.55
CA LEU A 384 -5.85 -19.61 -53.17
C LEU A 384 -4.83 -18.70 -52.51
N ARG A 385 -5.25 -17.50 -52.10
CA ARG A 385 -4.38 -16.57 -51.33
C ARG A 385 -4.83 -16.53 -49.89
N PRO A 386 -3.95 -16.85 -48.93
CA PRO A 386 -4.25 -16.60 -47.55
C PRO A 386 -4.37 -15.09 -47.33
N LEU A 387 -5.46 -14.63 -46.74
CA LEU A 387 -5.70 -13.22 -46.39
C LEU A 387 -5.20 -12.88 -44.99
N THR A 388 -4.89 -13.92 -44.23
CA THR A 388 -4.58 -13.79 -42.78
C THR A 388 -3.10 -13.89 -42.44
N ASP A 389 -2.19 -14.04 -43.43
CA ASP A 389 -0.76 -14.22 -43.18
C ASP A 389 -0.15 -13.05 -42.36
N ALA A 390 -0.58 -11.82 -42.61
CA ALA A 390 -0.13 -10.66 -41.88
C ALA A 390 -0.70 -10.60 -40.45
N GLN A 391 -1.91 -11.11 -40.25
CA GLN A 391 -2.56 -11.12 -38.93
C GLN A 391 -2.11 -12.31 -38.07
N GLN A 392 -1.77 -13.46 -38.69
CA GLN A 392 -1.21 -14.60 -37.99
C GLN A 392 0.22 -14.33 -37.49
N GLN A 393 0.98 -13.45 -38.15
CA GLN A 393 2.33 -13.08 -37.72
C GLN A 393 2.35 -12.21 -36.46
N ASP A 394 1.28 -11.45 -36.14
CA ASP A 394 1.21 -10.61 -34.94
C ASP A 394 0.65 -11.38 -33.71
N ALA A 395 0.60 -12.70 -33.78
CA ALA A 395 0.18 -13.58 -32.68
C ALA A 395 -1.05 -13.04 -31.91
N LEU A 396 -2.07 -12.57 -32.64
CA LEU A 396 -3.32 -12.06 -32.07
C LEU A 396 -3.11 -10.92 -31.07
N PHE A 397 -2.26 -9.97 -31.44
CA PHE A 397 -1.95 -8.79 -30.60
C PHE A 397 -1.26 -9.09 -29.26
N GLN A 398 -0.61 -10.24 -29.13
CA GLN A 398 0.02 -10.68 -27.90
C GLN A 398 1.05 -9.67 -27.35
N VAL A 399 1.84 -9.05 -28.23
CA VAL A 399 2.82 -8.02 -27.86
C VAL A 399 2.14 -6.77 -27.28
N TYR A 400 0.97 -6.41 -27.81
CA TYR A 400 0.20 -5.27 -27.29
C TYR A 400 -0.35 -5.57 -25.90
N ASP A 401 -0.84 -6.78 -25.66
CA ASP A 401 -1.35 -7.20 -24.36
C ASP A 401 -0.24 -7.26 -23.31
N GLU A 402 0.89 -7.86 -23.61
CA GLU A 402 2.05 -7.88 -22.72
C GLU A 402 2.46 -6.46 -22.31
N ARG A 403 2.49 -5.51 -23.26
CA ARG A 403 2.78 -4.10 -22.96
C ARG A 403 1.72 -3.45 -22.07
N ASN A 404 0.45 -3.77 -22.26
CA ASN A 404 -0.63 -3.24 -21.42
C ASN A 404 -0.55 -3.78 -20.00
N ILE A 405 -0.31 -5.08 -19.83
CA ILE A 405 -0.10 -5.72 -18.53
C ILE A 405 1.08 -5.06 -17.81
N ASP A 406 2.20 -4.81 -18.52
CA ASP A 406 3.35 -4.11 -17.96
C ASP A 406 3.04 -2.67 -17.53
N LYS A 407 2.26 -1.93 -18.32
CA LYS A 407 1.84 -0.57 -17.96
C LYS A 407 0.96 -0.57 -16.72
N VAL A 408 0.01 -1.50 -16.62
CA VAL A 408 -0.82 -1.65 -15.43
C VAL A 408 0.03 -1.98 -14.21
N GLY A 409 0.94 -2.96 -14.31
CA GLY A 409 1.86 -3.29 -13.22
C GLY A 409 2.77 -2.14 -12.82
N SER A 410 3.22 -1.31 -13.76
CA SER A 410 4.05 -0.14 -13.47
C SER A 410 3.30 0.96 -12.71
N ALA A 411 1.98 1.09 -12.90
CA ALA A 411 1.15 2.00 -12.11
C ALA A 411 1.12 1.61 -10.62
N PHE A 412 1.20 0.32 -10.33
CA PHE A 412 1.33 -0.21 -8.96
C PHE A 412 2.79 -0.29 -8.49
N ARG A 413 3.78 -0.01 -9.33
CA ARG A 413 5.22 -0.16 -9.05
C ARG A 413 5.60 -1.58 -8.64
N LEU A 414 4.83 -2.59 -9.07
CA LEU A 414 5.07 -3.98 -8.72
C LEU A 414 6.00 -4.66 -9.73
N PRO A 415 7.05 -5.35 -9.25
CA PRO A 415 7.83 -6.26 -10.07
C PRO A 415 6.95 -7.38 -10.67
N ARG A 416 7.30 -7.88 -11.85
CA ARG A 416 6.57 -8.95 -12.53
C ARG A 416 6.38 -10.19 -11.66
N LEU A 417 7.36 -10.52 -10.83
CA LEU A 417 7.30 -11.65 -9.90
C LEU A 417 6.08 -11.58 -8.96
N LEU A 418 5.77 -10.41 -8.41
CA LEU A 418 4.64 -10.22 -7.50
C LEU A 418 3.28 -10.24 -8.21
N ARG A 419 3.28 -10.14 -9.53
CA ARG A 419 2.08 -10.24 -10.38
C ARG A 419 1.83 -11.67 -10.88
N GLY A 420 2.63 -12.65 -10.43
CA GLY A 420 2.51 -14.03 -10.86
C GLY A 420 3.19 -14.36 -12.20
N GLU A 421 3.97 -13.44 -12.75
CA GLU A 421 4.74 -13.67 -13.98
C GLU A 421 6.14 -14.18 -13.64
N SER A 422 6.48 -15.39 -14.09
CA SER A 422 7.74 -16.08 -13.74
C SER A 422 8.77 -16.15 -14.88
N LYS A 423 8.59 -15.38 -15.94
CA LYS A 423 9.55 -15.40 -17.08
C LYS A 423 10.91 -14.84 -16.63
N ASP A 424 11.96 -15.66 -16.74
CA ASP A 424 13.38 -15.30 -16.65
C ASP A 424 13.89 -14.72 -15.30
N PHE A 425 13.39 -15.19 -14.17
CA PHE A 425 13.91 -14.80 -12.87
C PHE A 425 14.99 -15.78 -12.37
N ASN A 426 16.20 -15.25 -12.11
CA ASN A 426 17.14 -15.93 -11.24
C ASN A 426 16.88 -15.51 -9.76
N ARG A 427 17.37 -16.31 -8.81
CA ARG A 427 17.15 -16.07 -7.38
C ARG A 427 17.59 -14.66 -6.94
N ALA A 428 18.74 -14.19 -7.41
CA ALA A 428 19.28 -12.89 -7.00
C ALA A 428 18.41 -11.71 -7.49
N THR A 429 17.92 -11.81 -8.73
CA THR A 429 17.00 -10.80 -9.29
C THR A 429 15.67 -10.80 -8.57
N ALA A 430 15.15 -12.00 -8.24
CA ALA A 430 13.90 -12.15 -7.48
C ALA A 430 14.01 -11.55 -6.08
N GLU A 431 15.07 -11.85 -5.33
CA GLU A 431 15.33 -11.28 -4.00
C GLU A 431 15.46 -9.75 -4.03
N SER A 432 16.17 -9.22 -5.04
CA SER A 432 16.32 -7.76 -5.21
C SER A 432 15.00 -7.09 -5.54
N ALA A 433 14.17 -7.72 -6.40
CA ALA A 433 12.86 -7.21 -6.77
C ALA A 433 11.87 -7.21 -5.58
N LEU A 434 11.86 -8.28 -4.77
CA LEU A 434 11.06 -8.37 -3.55
C LEU A 434 11.49 -7.30 -2.52
N ARG A 435 12.80 -7.12 -2.33
CA ARG A 435 13.32 -6.09 -1.42
C ARG A 435 12.94 -4.68 -1.89
N PHE A 436 13.08 -4.41 -3.19
CA PHE A 436 12.67 -3.13 -3.76
C PHE A 436 11.17 -2.86 -3.52
N ALA A 437 10.31 -3.85 -3.77
CA ALA A 437 8.88 -3.71 -3.55
C ALA A 437 8.57 -3.49 -2.06
N GLU A 438 9.24 -4.20 -1.16
CA GLU A 438 9.08 -4.05 0.29
C GLU A 438 9.48 -2.64 0.75
N ASP A 439 10.69 -2.19 0.41
CA ASP A 439 11.25 -0.93 0.91
C ASP A 439 10.59 0.31 0.27
N GLN A 440 10.22 0.24 -1.01
CA GLN A 440 9.74 1.40 -1.77
C GLN A 440 8.22 1.48 -1.94
N VAL A 441 7.52 0.37 -1.75
CA VAL A 441 6.08 0.29 -2.01
C VAL A 441 5.31 -0.11 -0.76
N PHE A 442 5.62 -1.27 -0.17
CA PHE A 442 4.77 -1.82 0.88
C PHE A 442 5.02 -1.19 2.24
N GLN A 443 6.28 -0.95 2.62
CA GLN A 443 6.61 -0.37 3.92
C GLN A 443 6.06 1.06 4.08
N PRO A 444 6.18 1.97 3.11
CA PRO A 444 5.57 3.31 3.21
C PRO A 444 4.05 3.27 3.40
N GLU A 445 3.35 2.37 2.71
CA GLU A 445 1.90 2.21 2.84
C GLU A 445 1.49 1.68 4.23
N ARG A 446 2.29 0.76 4.81
CA ARG A 446 2.09 0.30 6.19
C ARG A 446 2.35 1.42 7.19
N ASP A 447 3.41 2.20 7.01
CA ASP A 447 3.75 3.30 7.91
C ASP A 447 2.65 4.37 7.92
N GLU A 448 2.04 4.68 6.77
CA GLU A 448 0.90 5.60 6.69
C GLU A 448 -0.33 5.05 7.43
N PHE A 449 -0.64 3.78 7.22
CA PHE A 449 -1.72 3.11 7.94
C PHE A 449 -1.47 3.07 9.45
N ASP A 450 -0.26 2.69 9.87
CA ASP A 450 0.16 2.65 11.28
C ASP A 450 0.06 4.03 11.93
N PHE A 451 0.48 5.08 11.22
CA PHE A 451 0.35 6.45 11.68
C PHE A 451 -1.12 6.83 11.95
N LEU A 452 -2.01 6.48 11.03
CA LEU A 452 -3.42 6.77 11.15
C LEU A 452 -4.05 5.99 12.32
N MET A 453 -3.73 4.71 12.47
CA MET A 453 -4.18 3.87 13.59
C MET A 453 -3.73 4.43 14.93
N ASN A 454 -2.45 4.78 15.07
CA ASN A 454 -1.89 5.32 16.30
C ASN A 454 -2.48 6.68 16.65
N ARG A 455 -2.64 7.56 15.64
CA ARG A 455 -3.09 8.92 15.87
C ARG A 455 -4.61 9.05 16.08
N LYS A 456 -5.39 8.19 15.45
CA LYS A 456 -6.86 8.24 15.57
C LYS A 456 -7.39 7.18 16.52
N LEU A 457 -7.24 5.91 16.20
CA LEU A 457 -7.88 4.84 16.96
C LEU A 457 -7.28 4.68 18.37
N LEU A 458 -5.95 4.47 18.47
CA LEU A 458 -5.32 4.26 19.75
C LEU A 458 -5.39 5.51 20.63
N ALA A 459 -5.28 6.70 20.03
CA ALA A 459 -5.44 7.95 20.77
C ALA A 459 -6.87 8.12 21.33
N ASP A 460 -7.90 7.76 20.57
CA ASP A 460 -9.30 7.77 21.03
C ASP A 460 -9.52 6.76 22.16
N MET A 461 -8.95 5.55 22.05
CA MET A 461 -8.97 4.53 23.11
C MET A 461 -8.21 4.94 24.38
N GLY A 462 -7.46 6.02 24.35
CA GLY A 462 -6.66 6.49 25.48
C GLY A 462 -5.34 5.74 25.67
N ILE A 463 -4.88 4.98 24.69
CA ILE A 463 -3.64 4.22 24.74
C ILE A 463 -2.44 5.18 24.70
N ARG A 464 -1.46 4.97 25.57
CA ARG A 464 -0.30 5.84 25.79
C ARG A 464 1.03 5.12 25.53
N PHE A 465 1.13 3.89 26.02
CA PHE A 465 2.39 3.17 26.13
C PHE A 465 2.61 2.16 25.02
N TRP A 466 1.64 1.96 24.15
CA TRP A 466 1.71 1.03 23.05
C TRP A 466 1.52 1.73 21.72
N ARG A 467 2.15 1.17 20.68
CA ARG A 467 1.99 1.58 19.28
C ARG A 467 1.55 0.39 18.47
N PHE A 468 0.63 0.64 17.58
CA PHE A 468 0.26 -0.30 16.54
C PHE A 468 1.37 -0.32 15.49
N ARG A 469 1.80 -1.52 15.10
CA ARG A 469 2.79 -1.73 14.06
C ARG A 469 2.35 -2.86 13.14
N SER A 470 2.29 -2.62 11.84
CA SER A 470 2.05 -3.64 10.83
C SER A 470 3.25 -4.57 10.73
N GLN A 471 2.99 -5.87 10.63
CA GLN A 471 4.06 -6.85 10.45
C GLN A 471 4.52 -6.88 8.99
N THR A 472 5.82 -6.99 8.79
CA THR A 472 6.46 -7.19 7.50
C THR A 472 6.68 -8.67 7.26
N PRO A 473 6.52 -9.17 6.01
CA PRO A 473 6.93 -10.54 5.72
C PRO A 473 8.44 -10.68 5.97
N VAL A 474 8.83 -11.80 6.52
CA VAL A 474 10.25 -12.11 6.72
C VAL A 474 10.86 -12.41 5.34
N THR A 475 11.24 -11.35 4.61
CA THR A 475 11.88 -11.44 3.29
C THR A 475 13.36 -11.80 3.37
N ARG A 476 13.91 -11.81 4.60
CA ARG A 476 15.32 -12.13 4.84
C ARG A 476 15.46 -13.64 4.98
N ASP A 477 16.47 -14.18 4.32
CA ASP A 477 16.85 -15.58 4.46
C ASP A 477 17.08 -15.88 5.96
N PRO A 478 16.23 -16.70 6.61
CA PRO A 478 16.35 -16.95 8.05
C PRO A 478 17.71 -17.53 8.41
N GLU A 479 18.32 -18.31 7.51
CA GLU A 479 19.64 -18.90 7.70
C GLU A 479 20.72 -17.83 7.80
N ARG A 480 20.76 -16.88 6.84
CA ARG A 480 21.70 -15.76 6.86
C ARG A 480 21.52 -14.83 8.06
N MET A 481 20.27 -14.59 8.46
CA MET A 481 20.01 -13.78 9.65
C MET A 481 20.46 -14.49 10.91
N THR A 482 20.24 -15.79 11.01
CA THR A 482 20.67 -16.60 12.13
C THR A 482 22.20 -16.64 12.21
N GLU A 483 22.90 -16.84 11.09
CA GLU A 483 24.36 -16.78 11.02
C GLU A 483 24.89 -15.40 11.44
N MET A 484 24.22 -14.31 11.02
CA MET A 484 24.62 -12.96 11.40
C MET A 484 24.43 -12.71 12.90
N VAL A 485 23.29 -13.12 13.47
CA VAL A 485 23.04 -13.04 14.92
C VAL A 485 24.04 -13.88 15.69
N GLU A 486 24.30 -15.13 15.27
CA GLU A 486 25.33 -15.98 15.86
C GLU A 486 26.70 -15.30 15.86
N ARG A 487 27.10 -14.73 14.72
CA ARG A 487 28.38 -14.04 14.59
C ARG A 487 28.46 -12.83 15.52
N LEU A 488 27.40 -12.00 15.59
CA LEU A 488 27.38 -10.80 16.44
C LEU A 488 27.39 -11.15 17.93
N VAL A 489 26.67 -12.19 18.36
CA VAL A 489 26.72 -12.70 19.73
C VAL A 489 28.10 -13.30 20.04
N ARG A 490 28.68 -14.05 19.11
CA ARG A 490 29.99 -14.70 19.28
C ARG A 490 31.14 -13.69 19.39
N VAL A 491 31.07 -12.59 18.64
CA VAL A 491 32.07 -11.50 18.71
C VAL A 491 31.86 -10.62 19.93
N GLY A 492 30.69 -10.72 20.60
CA GLY A 492 30.37 -9.95 21.80
C GLY A 492 29.80 -8.56 21.52
N VAL A 493 29.37 -8.31 20.29
CA VAL A 493 28.64 -7.08 19.92
C VAL A 493 27.23 -7.11 20.48
N LEU A 494 26.60 -8.29 20.48
CA LEU A 494 25.28 -8.52 21.07
C LEU A 494 25.40 -9.41 22.31
N THR A 495 24.59 -9.10 23.30
CA THR A 495 24.41 -9.99 24.44
C THR A 495 23.56 -11.22 24.05
N PRO A 496 23.67 -12.36 24.76
CA PRO A 496 22.80 -13.51 24.52
C PRO A 496 21.30 -13.18 24.59
N GLU A 497 20.89 -12.24 25.46
CA GLU A 497 19.50 -11.82 25.59
C GLU A 497 19.03 -11.02 24.38
N GLU A 498 19.83 -10.08 23.89
CA GLU A 498 19.55 -9.35 22.64
C GLU A 498 19.54 -10.28 21.43
N GLY A 499 20.46 -11.25 21.36
CA GLY A 499 20.47 -12.28 20.33
C GLY A 499 19.19 -13.12 20.32
N ARG A 500 18.63 -13.44 21.50
CA ARG A 500 17.35 -14.15 21.63
C ARG A 500 16.16 -13.31 21.17
N LEU A 501 16.17 -12.01 21.47
CA LEU A 501 15.12 -11.09 20.98
C LEU A 501 15.13 -11.02 19.46
N LEU A 502 16.31 -10.84 18.86
CA LEU A 502 16.46 -10.83 17.40
C LEU A 502 16.09 -12.18 16.77
N ALA A 503 16.43 -13.30 17.40
CA ALA A 503 15.99 -14.62 16.96
C ALA A 503 14.47 -14.76 17.05
N GLY A 504 13.83 -14.17 18.07
CA GLY A 504 12.38 -14.11 18.19
C GLY A 504 11.74 -13.41 16.99
N ASP A 505 12.30 -12.30 16.58
CA ASP A 505 11.85 -11.55 15.40
C ASP A 505 12.08 -12.33 14.09
N ILE A 506 13.21 -13.04 13.97
CA ILE A 506 13.51 -13.86 12.77
C ILE A 506 12.54 -15.03 12.62
N PHE A 507 12.21 -15.72 13.72
CA PHE A 507 11.35 -16.90 13.71
C PHE A 507 9.88 -16.58 14.01
N ASN A 508 9.55 -15.29 14.19
CA ASN A 508 8.22 -14.80 14.60
C ASN A 508 7.67 -15.57 15.82
N ARG A 509 8.54 -15.80 16.81
CA ARG A 509 8.24 -16.56 18.02
C ARG A 509 8.81 -15.87 19.25
N GLU A 510 7.99 -15.70 20.28
CA GLU A 510 8.45 -15.21 21.57
C GLU A 510 9.27 -16.28 22.30
N PHE A 511 10.53 -15.99 22.58
CA PHE A 511 11.36 -16.82 23.43
C PHE A 511 11.27 -16.35 24.87
N ARG A 512 11.14 -17.30 25.79
CA ARG A 512 11.11 -17.02 27.24
C ARG A 512 12.38 -16.29 27.65
N LYS A 513 12.25 -15.17 28.37
CA LYS A 513 13.39 -14.45 28.95
C LYS A 513 14.11 -15.36 29.97
N ILE A 514 15.42 -15.44 29.88
CA ILE A 514 16.25 -16.12 30.86
C ILE A 514 16.71 -15.01 31.81
N GLY A 515 16.29 -15.06 33.07
CA GLY A 515 16.56 -14.00 34.05
C GLY A 515 17.98 -13.95 34.62
N ASP A 516 18.89 -14.78 34.12
CA ASP A 516 20.24 -14.92 34.66
C ASP A 516 21.16 -13.79 34.21
N ASP A 517 21.98 -13.26 35.11
CA ASP A 517 22.87 -12.12 34.85
C ASP A 517 23.90 -12.37 33.75
N TRP A 518 24.26 -13.64 33.48
CA TRP A 518 25.20 -13.94 32.40
C TRP A 518 24.64 -13.67 31.00
N THR A 519 23.33 -13.72 30.83
CA THR A 519 22.68 -13.45 29.51
C THR A 519 22.73 -11.99 29.12
N LYS A 520 22.92 -11.12 30.08
CA LYS A 520 23.02 -9.66 29.90
C LYS A 520 24.45 -9.17 29.60
N ARG A 521 25.41 -10.07 29.62
CA ARG A 521 26.82 -9.76 29.34
C ARG A 521 27.26 -10.40 28.04
N PRO A 522 28.17 -9.77 27.26
CA PRO A 522 28.76 -10.40 26.09
C PRO A 522 29.36 -11.76 26.43
N ILE A 523 29.06 -12.77 25.61
CA ILE A 523 29.47 -14.15 25.83
C ILE A 523 31.00 -14.28 25.93
N THR A 524 31.73 -13.43 25.25
CA THR A 524 33.20 -13.36 25.29
C THR A 524 33.74 -13.02 26.64
N LEU A 525 33.08 -12.11 27.39
CA LEU A 525 33.45 -11.76 28.76
C LEU A 525 33.12 -12.90 29.75
N THR A 526 32.00 -13.60 29.54
CA THR A 526 31.59 -14.72 30.34
C THR A 526 32.56 -15.89 30.17
N LEU A 527 32.97 -16.21 28.95
CA LEU A 527 33.95 -17.26 28.67
C LEU A 527 35.36 -16.90 29.16
N ALA A 528 35.78 -15.65 29.04
CA ALA A 528 37.05 -15.17 29.58
C ALA A 528 37.08 -15.28 31.12
N GLY A 529 35.97 -14.96 31.79
CA GLY A 529 35.83 -15.12 33.25
C GLY A 529 35.90 -16.59 33.72
N ILE A 530 35.39 -17.52 32.92
CA ILE A 530 35.49 -18.98 33.21
C ILE A 530 36.93 -19.47 33.01
N GLN A 531 37.67 -18.94 32.02
CA GLN A 531 39.08 -19.34 31.79
C GLN A 531 40.06 -18.74 32.79
N THR A 532 39.75 -17.61 33.41
CA THR A 532 40.66 -16.90 34.35
C THR A 532 40.38 -17.17 35.82
N GLY A 533 39.40 -18.07 36.17
CA GLY A 533 39.06 -18.38 37.56
C GLY A 533 38.63 -17.12 38.33
N VAL A 534 37.38 -17.01 38.60
CA VAL A 534 36.63 -15.79 39.05
C VAL A 534 37.10 -15.16 40.39
N GLU A 535 38.25 -15.46 40.94
CA GLU A 535 38.62 -14.90 42.25
C GLU A 535 39.38 -13.57 42.24
N ASP A 536 39.83 -13.05 41.09
CA ASP A 536 40.69 -11.83 41.07
C ASP A 536 40.23 -10.64 40.22
N LEU A 537 38.99 -10.56 39.81
CA LEU A 537 38.44 -9.34 39.18
C LEU A 537 37.79 -8.39 40.19
N LYS A 538 38.52 -8.00 41.22
CA LYS A 538 38.28 -6.67 41.82
C LYS A 538 38.61 -5.66 40.74
N PRO A 539 37.71 -4.70 40.44
CA PRO A 539 38.03 -3.64 39.48
C PRO A 539 39.29 -2.94 39.99
N LYS A 540 40.41 -3.11 39.28
CA LYS A 540 41.55 -2.23 39.45
C LYS A 540 40.97 -0.85 39.10
N THR A 541 41.00 0.03 40.09
CA THR A 541 40.71 1.45 39.86
C THR A 541 41.65 1.93 38.76
N VAL A 542 41.08 2.01 37.54
CA VAL A 542 41.80 2.55 36.38
C VAL A 542 41.85 4.05 36.65
N THR A 543 43.01 4.55 37.02
CA THR A 543 43.22 5.96 37.15
C THR A 543 43.07 6.59 35.77
N PRO A 544 42.45 7.79 35.66
CA PRO A 544 42.24 8.45 34.36
C PRO A 544 43.51 8.61 33.53
N GLU A 545 44.66 8.60 34.15
CA GLU A 545 45.99 8.70 33.51
C GLU A 545 46.37 7.40 32.73
N SER A 546 45.86 6.22 33.09
CA SER A 546 46.16 4.97 32.41
C SER A 546 45.30 4.71 31.16
N LEU A 547 44.30 5.54 30.93
CA LEU A 547 43.40 5.48 29.75
C LEU A 547 43.87 6.37 28.61
N LEU A 548 44.83 7.26 28.86
CA LEU A 548 45.38 8.09 27.78
C LEU A 548 46.39 7.25 26.97
N PRO A 549 46.17 7.09 25.66
CA PRO A 549 47.14 6.44 24.81
C PRO A 549 48.45 7.22 24.89
N SER A 550 49.59 6.48 24.98
CA SER A 550 50.90 7.12 25.02
C SER A 550 51.09 8.02 23.80
N ALA A 551 51.89 9.09 23.96
CA ALA A 551 52.16 10.02 22.87
C ALA A 551 52.66 9.32 21.58
N LYS A 552 53.35 8.17 21.74
CA LYS A 552 53.76 7.31 20.63
C LYS A 552 52.57 6.63 19.91
N GLN A 553 51.56 6.19 20.64
CA GLN A 553 50.36 5.59 20.08
C GLN A 553 49.47 6.61 19.37
N LEU A 554 49.41 7.84 19.89
CA LEU A 554 48.69 8.95 19.25
C LEU A 554 49.40 9.41 17.95
N LEU A 555 50.75 9.43 17.94
CA LEU A 555 51.51 9.74 16.74
C LEU A 555 51.34 8.65 15.67
N ALA A 556 51.38 7.35 16.03
CA ALA A 556 51.15 6.26 15.10
C ALA A 556 49.72 6.28 14.52
N LEU A 557 48.69 6.56 15.37
CA LEU A 557 47.31 6.67 14.91
C LEU A 557 47.13 7.89 13.96
N ARG A 558 47.86 8.98 14.20
CA ARG A 558 47.85 10.15 13.32
C ARG A 558 48.54 9.89 11.97
N GLU A 559 49.58 9.08 11.95
CA GLU A 559 50.25 8.65 10.72
C GLU A 559 49.37 7.66 9.91
N ASP A 560 48.70 6.73 10.61
CA ASP A 560 47.75 5.81 9.98
C ASP A 560 46.57 6.54 9.36
N LEU A 561 46.00 7.52 10.08
CA LEU A 561 44.87 8.34 9.58
C LEU A 561 45.30 9.19 8.38
N ARG A 562 46.51 9.77 8.40
CA ARG A 562 47.04 10.47 7.21
C ARG A 562 47.25 9.56 6.02
N ALA A 563 47.80 8.36 6.21
CA ALA A 563 47.96 7.39 5.16
C ALA A 563 46.63 6.94 4.54
N GLU A 564 45.58 6.83 5.38
CA GLU A 564 44.22 6.50 4.94
C GLU A 564 43.54 7.68 4.21
N GLU A 565 43.74 8.93 4.67
CA GLU A 565 43.30 10.12 3.94
C GLU A 565 43.96 10.27 2.58
N GLU A 566 45.27 9.99 2.49
CA GLU A 566 46.02 10.00 1.20
C GLU A 566 45.52 8.89 0.28
N ARG A 567 45.22 7.68 0.77
CA ARG A 567 44.62 6.59 -0.01
C ARG A 567 43.22 6.95 -0.51
N LEU A 568 42.40 7.55 0.33
CA LEU A 568 41.06 7.98 -0.05
C LEU A 568 41.09 9.13 -1.06
N ALA A 569 42.03 10.06 -0.90
CA ALA A 569 42.26 11.13 -1.87
C ALA A 569 42.77 10.62 -3.23
N ALA A 570 43.71 9.67 -3.23
CA ALA A 570 44.19 9.02 -4.43
C ALA A 570 43.08 8.21 -5.14
N GLY A 571 42.24 7.48 -4.37
CA GLY A 571 41.10 6.73 -4.91
C GLY A 571 40.03 7.64 -5.51
N ARG A 572 39.80 8.81 -4.93
CA ARG A 572 38.88 9.82 -5.49
C ARG A 572 39.42 10.45 -6.77
N LEU A 573 40.71 10.70 -6.85
CA LEU A 573 41.37 11.19 -8.06
C LEU A 573 41.35 10.15 -9.20
N ASP A 574 41.52 8.87 -8.89
CA ASP A 574 41.47 7.79 -9.87
C ASP A 574 40.02 7.54 -10.38
N LEU A 575 39.04 7.63 -9.50
CA LEU A 575 37.62 7.64 -9.87
C LEU A 575 37.27 8.84 -10.76
N ALA A 576 37.72 10.04 -10.40
CA ALA A 576 37.49 11.23 -11.21
C ALA A 576 38.15 11.13 -12.59
N ARG A 577 39.36 10.56 -12.68
CA ARG A 577 40.03 10.27 -13.96
C ARG A 577 39.28 9.26 -14.80
N ARG A 578 38.76 8.17 -14.22
CA ARG A 578 37.95 7.17 -14.95
C ARG A 578 36.63 7.74 -15.46
N TYR A 579 36.02 8.69 -14.76
CA TYR A 579 34.81 9.38 -15.24
C TYR A 579 35.08 10.46 -16.28
N LEU A 580 36.29 11.01 -16.32
CA LEU A 580 36.72 12.03 -17.31
C LEU A 580 37.22 11.44 -18.63
N ASP A 581 37.59 10.14 -18.67
CA ASP A 581 37.97 9.41 -19.89
C ASP A 581 36.79 8.94 -20.75
N VAL A 582 35.54 9.30 -20.39
CA VAL A 582 34.38 9.07 -21.25
C VAL A 582 34.34 10.17 -22.31
N GLU A 583 34.66 9.82 -23.54
CA GLU A 583 34.94 10.67 -24.72
C GLU A 583 33.85 11.68 -25.14
N HIS A 584 32.81 11.95 -24.38
CA HIS A 584 31.66 12.76 -24.82
C HIS A 584 31.22 13.92 -23.94
N VAL A 585 31.92 14.25 -22.84
CA VAL A 585 31.58 15.45 -22.07
C VAL A 585 32.81 16.31 -21.86
N LYS A 586 33.09 17.21 -22.81
CA LYS A 586 34.03 18.31 -22.58
C LYS A 586 33.33 19.33 -21.66
N VAL A 587 33.52 19.19 -20.36
CA VAL A 587 33.18 20.27 -19.41
C VAL A 587 34.32 21.30 -19.46
N PRO A 588 34.03 22.58 -19.72
CA PRO A 588 35.05 23.62 -19.68
C PRO A 588 35.72 23.66 -18.31
N ARG A 589 37.03 23.88 -18.28
CA ARG A 589 37.84 23.92 -17.04
C ARG A 589 37.27 24.87 -15.98
N ASP A 590 36.65 25.94 -16.38
CA ASP A 590 36.09 26.98 -15.55
C ASP A 590 34.79 26.52 -14.83
N GLU A 591 34.03 25.59 -15.38
CA GLU A 591 32.88 24.96 -14.73
C GLU A 591 33.31 23.90 -13.73
N PHE A 592 34.36 23.15 -14.01
CA PHE A 592 34.89 22.16 -13.07
C PHE A 592 35.41 22.80 -11.79
N ALA A 593 36.11 23.94 -11.91
CA ALA A 593 36.58 24.70 -10.75
C ALA A 593 35.44 25.27 -9.88
N ARG A 594 34.30 25.61 -10.49
CA ARG A 594 33.09 26.06 -9.76
C ARG A 594 32.41 24.96 -8.95
N TRP A 595 32.50 23.71 -9.41
CA TRP A 595 31.81 22.59 -8.78
C TRP A 595 32.65 21.89 -7.71
N PHE A 596 33.97 21.86 -7.84
CA PHE A 596 34.86 21.05 -6.99
C PHE A 596 35.92 21.84 -6.22
N GLY A 597 35.91 23.16 -6.32
CA GLY A 597 36.92 24.02 -5.71
C GLY A 597 38.28 23.92 -6.43
N GLU A 598 39.06 24.95 -6.37
CA GLU A 598 40.44 24.98 -6.93
C GLU A 598 41.26 23.83 -6.33
N VAL A 599 41.63 22.88 -7.16
CA VAL A 599 42.68 21.90 -6.83
C VAL A 599 43.98 22.69 -6.74
N ARG A 600 44.40 23.04 -5.54
CA ARG A 600 45.76 23.57 -5.31
C ARG A 600 46.72 22.47 -5.73
N ASP A 601 47.51 22.77 -6.73
CA ASP A 601 48.72 22.01 -7.06
C ASP A 601 49.58 21.92 -5.81
N ALA A 602 49.67 20.77 -5.22
CA ALA A 602 50.65 20.46 -4.19
C ALA A 602 51.95 20.05 -4.90
N PRO A 603 53.10 20.47 -4.40
CA PRO A 603 54.41 20.30 -5.06
C PRO A 603 54.85 18.86 -5.22
#